data_0a2f5e138f2a4bcb713b23c141052566
#
_entry.id   0a2f5e138f2a4bcb713b23c141052566
#
_cell.length_a   1.000
_cell.length_b   1.000
_cell.length_c   1.000
_cell.angle_alpha   90.00
_cell.angle_beta   90.00
_cell.angle_gamma   90.00
#
_symmetry.space_group_name_H-M   'P 1'
#
loop_
_entity.id
_entity.type
_entity.pdbx_description
1 polymer ?
#
loop_
_entity_poly.entity_id
_entity_poly.type
_entity_poly.pdbx_seq_one_letter_code
_entity_poly.pdbx_strand_id
1 'polypeptide(L)'
;MISVSSREEEVREATHGVAQFAKGDSIYHQGDVANQWFEVVSGMVRTCRFMADGHRQLTGFYYSGDVFGVDGHRRCESAEAVTDVVVRRSPISIPGDGMDDAPQPFERALESARRSIFLFGHRTATNRVAAFLIEVAQRSELAVGVQLPMTRSDIADHLNLTLHTVSRTIRDFAKKGLIELNGRQHLRILDPTGLRRLAGDATDDGGEARLLGHWTSASGVTQ
;
A
#
# COMPACT_ATOMS: atom_id res chain seq x y z
N MET A 1 -33.17 -20.35 24.37
CA MET A 1 -32.12 -21.26 23.86
C MET A 1 -31.81 -20.78 22.45
N ILE A 2 -30.83 -19.85 22.32
CA ILE A 2 -30.40 -19.37 21.01
C ILE A 2 -29.56 -20.51 20.41
N SER A 3 -30.00 -20.99 19.26
CA SER A 3 -29.42 -22.14 18.56
C SER A 3 -27.94 -21.88 18.26
N VAL A 4 -27.09 -22.88 18.43
CA VAL A 4 -25.66 -22.85 18.08
C VAL A 4 -25.48 -22.44 16.60
N SER A 5 -26.40 -22.85 15.74
CA SER A 5 -26.45 -22.49 14.30
C SER A 5 -26.56 -20.97 14.04
N SER A 6 -27.35 -20.25 14.86
CA SER A 6 -27.51 -18.79 14.69
C SER A 6 -26.24 -18.01 15.06
N ARG A 7 -25.49 -18.53 16.02
CA ARG A 7 -24.21 -17.92 16.44
C ARG A 7 -23.08 -18.20 15.45
N GLU A 8 -23.08 -19.37 14.81
CA GLU A 8 -22.12 -19.72 13.76
C GLU A 8 -22.41 -18.96 12.47
N GLU A 9 -23.68 -18.69 12.15
CA GLU A 9 -24.10 -17.88 11.02
C GLU A 9 -23.75 -16.38 11.23
N GLU A 10 -23.98 -15.86 12.42
CA GLU A 10 -23.63 -14.49 12.80
C GLU A 10 -22.10 -14.26 12.78
N VAL A 11 -21.32 -15.25 13.21
CA VAL A 11 -19.84 -15.23 13.13
C VAL A 11 -19.36 -15.35 11.68
N ARG A 12 -20.04 -16.15 10.85
CA ARG A 12 -19.74 -16.26 9.41
C ARG A 12 -20.03 -14.98 8.66
N GLU A 13 -21.17 -14.32 8.89
CA GLU A 13 -21.49 -13.02 8.30
C GLU A 13 -20.50 -11.91 8.76
N ALA A 14 -20.05 -11.97 10.02
CA ALA A 14 -19.07 -11.03 10.53
C ALA A 14 -17.66 -11.22 9.93
N THR A 15 -17.33 -12.42 9.45
CA THR A 15 -16.00 -12.76 8.92
C THR A 15 -15.93 -12.83 7.40
N HIS A 16 -17.06 -12.92 6.70
CA HIS A 16 -17.13 -12.87 5.24
C HIS A 16 -17.91 -11.63 4.81
N GLY A 17 -17.46 -10.96 3.77
CA GLY A 17 -18.22 -9.87 3.17
C GLY A 17 -17.37 -8.64 2.87
N VAL A 18 -18.06 -7.63 2.42
CA VAL A 18 -17.49 -6.32 2.09
C VAL A 18 -17.78 -5.37 3.24
N ALA A 19 -16.75 -4.62 3.66
CA ALA A 19 -16.88 -3.56 4.66
C ALA A 19 -16.39 -2.24 4.09
N GLN A 20 -17.01 -1.15 4.55
CA GLN A 20 -16.65 0.21 4.14
C GLN A 20 -16.15 0.98 5.37
N PHE A 21 -15.12 1.78 5.17
CA PHE A 21 -14.53 2.63 6.18
C PHE A 21 -14.34 4.03 5.61
N ALA A 22 -14.71 5.05 6.36
CA ALA A 22 -14.43 6.43 5.99
C ALA A 22 -12.96 6.76 6.21
N LYS A 23 -12.47 7.78 5.52
CA LYS A 23 -11.11 8.29 5.72
C LYS A 23 -10.84 8.59 7.20
N GLY A 24 -9.78 7.98 7.73
CA GLY A 24 -9.35 8.12 9.11
C GLY A 24 -9.89 7.06 10.06
N ASP A 25 -10.83 6.22 9.61
CA ASP A 25 -11.35 5.14 10.44
C ASP A 25 -10.29 4.06 10.68
N SER A 26 -10.34 3.48 11.88
CA SER A 26 -9.55 2.29 12.21
C SER A 26 -10.28 1.04 11.71
N ILE A 27 -9.55 0.18 11.00
CA ILE A 27 -10.05 -1.12 10.52
C ILE A 27 -9.88 -2.18 11.62
N TYR A 28 -8.73 -2.16 12.28
CA TYR A 28 -8.41 -2.95 13.48
C TYR A 28 -7.23 -2.32 14.23
N HIS A 29 -7.05 -2.71 15.49
CA HIS A 29 -5.95 -2.23 16.33
C HIS A 29 -4.91 -3.31 16.59
N GLN A 30 -3.68 -2.88 16.82
CA GLN A 30 -2.59 -3.74 17.29
C GLN A 30 -3.02 -4.44 18.58
N GLY A 31 -2.83 -5.77 18.64
CA GLY A 31 -3.23 -6.61 19.78
C GLY A 31 -4.62 -7.21 19.68
N ASP A 32 -5.49 -6.78 18.77
CA ASP A 32 -6.79 -7.40 18.51
C ASP A 32 -6.64 -8.87 18.11
N VAL A 33 -7.70 -9.65 18.25
CA VAL A 33 -7.73 -11.03 17.76
C VAL A 33 -7.72 -11.03 16.24
N ALA A 34 -6.79 -11.79 15.64
CA ALA A 34 -6.66 -11.92 14.19
C ALA A 34 -7.38 -13.19 13.73
N ASN A 35 -8.62 -13.06 13.30
CA ASN A 35 -9.44 -14.16 12.78
C ASN A 35 -9.78 -14.03 11.30
N GLN A 36 -9.38 -12.94 10.67
CA GLN A 36 -9.66 -12.63 9.28
C GLN A 36 -8.49 -11.84 8.64
N TRP A 37 -8.37 -11.94 7.33
CA TRP A 37 -7.52 -11.08 6.51
C TRP A 37 -8.38 -10.21 5.60
N PHE A 38 -7.79 -9.22 4.99
CA PHE A 38 -8.47 -8.20 4.21
C PHE A 38 -7.83 -8.04 2.83
N GLU A 39 -8.67 -7.82 1.82
CA GLU A 39 -8.27 -7.38 0.49
C GLU A 39 -8.84 -5.98 0.25
N VAL A 40 -8.02 -5.05 -0.19
CA VAL A 40 -8.49 -3.71 -0.57
C VAL A 40 -9.23 -3.83 -1.91
N VAL A 41 -10.52 -3.54 -1.94
CA VAL A 41 -11.32 -3.48 -3.18
C VAL A 41 -11.16 -2.11 -3.83
N SER A 42 -11.23 -1.04 -3.01
CA SER A 42 -11.00 0.34 -3.47
C SER A 42 -10.47 1.21 -2.34
N GLY A 43 -9.80 2.28 -2.70
CA GLY A 43 -9.20 3.20 -1.75
C GLY A 43 -7.79 2.79 -1.32
N MET A 44 -7.35 3.29 -0.16
CA MET A 44 -6.01 3.06 0.36
C MET A 44 -6.05 2.84 1.87
N VAL A 45 -5.32 1.82 2.33
CA VAL A 45 -5.10 1.50 3.74
C VAL A 45 -3.62 1.73 4.09
N ARG A 46 -3.35 2.16 5.32
CA ARG A 46 -2.02 2.11 5.91
C ARG A 46 -2.02 1.21 7.13
N THR A 47 -0.90 0.53 7.35
CA THR A 47 -0.65 -0.17 8.60
C THR A 47 0.44 0.53 9.40
N CYS A 48 0.30 0.50 10.71
CA CYS A 48 1.26 1.11 11.61
C CYS A 48 1.44 0.28 12.89
N ARG A 49 2.66 0.30 13.40
CA ARG A 49 3.02 -0.32 14.66
C ARG A 49 3.34 0.76 15.68
N PHE A 50 2.77 0.62 16.86
CA PHE A 50 3.11 1.45 18.01
C PHE A 50 4.17 0.74 18.83
N MET A 51 5.29 1.42 19.02
CA MET A 51 6.42 0.96 19.81
C MET A 51 6.19 1.26 21.30
N ALA A 52 6.92 0.59 22.18
CA ALA A 52 6.79 0.78 23.64
C ALA A 52 7.08 2.21 24.11
N ASP A 53 7.87 2.97 23.36
CA ASP A 53 8.18 4.39 23.61
C ASP A 53 7.11 5.35 23.07
N GLY A 54 6.01 4.83 22.51
CA GLY A 54 4.93 5.59 21.90
C GLY A 54 5.21 6.04 20.47
N HIS A 55 6.38 5.73 19.91
CA HIS A 55 6.67 6.03 18.52
C HIS A 55 5.79 5.19 17.58
N ARG A 56 5.19 5.86 16.56
CA ARG A 56 4.42 5.22 15.50
C ARG A 56 5.33 5.02 14.29
N GLN A 57 5.42 3.78 13.82
CA GLN A 57 6.08 3.45 12.58
C GLN A 57 5.08 2.94 11.56
N LEU A 58 5.02 3.54 10.39
CA LEU A 58 4.25 2.99 9.28
C LEU A 58 4.99 1.80 8.68
N THR A 59 4.28 0.66 8.63
CA THR A 59 4.80 -0.61 8.11
C THR A 59 4.45 -0.82 6.64
N GLY A 60 3.31 -0.28 6.17
CA GLY A 60 2.93 -0.40 4.77
C GLY A 60 1.79 0.52 4.34
N PHE A 61 1.68 0.66 3.01
CA PHE A 61 0.53 1.18 2.30
C PHE A 61 -0.04 0.10 1.39
N TYR A 62 -1.35 -0.06 1.42
CA TYR A 62 -2.08 -1.09 0.67
C TYR A 62 -3.09 -0.42 -0.25
N TYR A 63 -3.06 -0.80 -1.52
CA TYR A 63 -3.85 -0.27 -2.62
C TYR A 63 -4.85 -1.32 -3.10
N SER A 64 -5.73 -0.96 -4.01
CA SER A 64 -6.67 -1.91 -4.63
C SER A 64 -5.95 -3.18 -5.11
N GLY A 65 -6.48 -4.34 -4.75
CA GLY A 65 -5.91 -5.67 -4.99
C GLY A 65 -4.88 -6.14 -3.97
N ASP A 66 -4.40 -5.29 -3.05
CA ASP A 66 -3.48 -5.73 -2.00
C ASP A 66 -4.21 -6.45 -0.87
N VAL A 67 -3.47 -7.36 -0.24
CA VAL A 67 -3.90 -8.12 0.93
C VAL A 67 -3.13 -7.66 2.16
N PHE A 68 -3.83 -7.48 3.29
CA PHE A 68 -3.23 -7.10 4.57
C PHE A 68 -3.93 -7.81 5.75
N GLY A 69 -3.34 -7.68 6.93
CA GLY A 69 -3.87 -8.31 8.14
C GLY A 69 -3.76 -9.84 8.11
N VAL A 70 -2.74 -10.37 7.43
CA VAL A 70 -2.41 -11.79 7.46
C VAL A 70 -1.51 -12.04 8.66
N ASP A 71 -2.10 -12.02 9.84
CA ASP A 71 -1.42 -12.20 11.11
C ASP A 71 -1.68 -13.60 11.68
N GLY A 72 -0.96 -13.96 12.73
CA GLY A 72 -1.23 -15.17 13.51
C GLY A 72 -2.45 -15.02 14.41
N HIS A 73 -2.31 -15.24 15.73
CA HIS A 73 -3.43 -15.15 16.66
C HIS A 73 -3.85 -13.73 17.04
N ARG A 74 -2.93 -12.78 16.94
CA ARG A 74 -3.17 -11.37 17.27
C ARG A 74 -2.57 -10.45 16.21
N ARG A 75 -3.22 -9.29 16.03
CA ARG A 75 -2.76 -8.23 15.15
C ARG A 75 -1.39 -7.72 15.60
N CYS A 76 -0.39 -7.82 14.73
CA CYS A 76 0.95 -7.28 14.98
C CYS A 76 1.02 -5.76 14.83
N GLU A 77 0.04 -5.16 14.14
CA GLU A 77 -0.04 -3.74 13.80
C GLU A 77 -1.50 -3.28 13.76
N SER A 78 -1.73 -1.97 13.73
CA SER A 78 -3.04 -1.36 13.47
C SER A 78 -3.19 -1.06 11.99
N ALA A 79 -4.42 -1.10 11.47
CA ALA A 79 -4.76 -0.68 10.11
C ALA A 79 -5.77 0.46 10.11
N GLU A 80 -5.53 1.47 9.27
CA GLU A 80 -6.34 2.68 9.18
C GLU A 80 -6.62 3.05 7.71
N ALA A 81 -7.80 3.57 7.45
CA ALA A 81 -8.21 4.07 6.15
C ALA A 81 -7.54 5.42 5.82
N VAL A 82 -6.75 5.48 4.76
CA VAL A 82 -6.10 6.72 4.28
C VAL A 82 -7.06 7.56 3.42
N THR A 83 -7.93 6.89 2.70
CA THR A 83 -9.06 7.45 1.92
C THR A 83 -10.34 6.77 2.40
N ASP A 84 -11.48 7.05 1.80
CA ASP A 84 -12.62 6.15 1.91
C ASP A 84 -12.22 4.81 1.27
N VAL A 85 -12.50 3.71 1.97
CA VAL A 85 -11.99 2.38 1.66
C VAL A 85 -13.13 1.36 1.63
N VAL A 86 -13.09 0.50 0.64
CA VAL A 86 -13.87 -0.73 0.60
C VAL A 86 -12.91 -1.90 0.71
N VAL A 87 -13.13 -2.79 1.69
CA VAL A 87 -12.35 -4.01 1.85
C VAL A 87 -13.23 -5.25 1.79
N ARG A 88 -12.70 -6.33 1.24
CA ARG A 88 -13.26 -7.67 1.38
C ARG A 88 -12.60 -8.34 2.58
N ARG A 89 -13.42 -8.92 3.45
CA ARG A 89 -12.99 -9.68 4.63
C ARG A 89 -13.08 -11.18 4.32
N SER A 90 -12.08 -11.92 4.73
CA SER A 90 -12.05 -13.38 4.60
C SER A 90 -11.46 -14.00 5.87
N PRO A 91 -12.00 -15.11 6.36
CA PRO A 91 -11.45 -15.76 7.54
C PRO A 91 -10.05 -16.31 7.27
N ILE A 92 -9.24 -16.37 8.32
CA ILE A 92 -7.97 -17.09 8.28
C ILE A 92 -8.31 -18.57 8.46
N SER A 93 -8.24 -19.34 7.35
CA SER A 93 -8.36 -20.81 7.42
C SER A 93 -7.00 -21.40 7.78
N ILE A 94 -7.00 -22.26 8.81
CA ILE A 94 -5.78 -23.03 9.15
C ILE A 94 -5.62 -24.12 8.08
N PRO A 95 -4.41 -24.31 7.50
CA PRO A 95 -4.18 -25.38 6.55
C PRO A 95 -4.54 -26.74 7.17
N GLY A 96 -5.49 -27.44 6.55
CA GLY A 96 -6.00 -28.74 7.04
C GLY A 96 -7.51 -28.95 6.87
N ASP A 97 -8.29 -27.90 6.71
CA ASP A 97 -9.76 -27.99 6.58
C ASP A 97 -10.27 -28.12 5.12
N GLY A 98 -9.48 -28.67 4.23
CA GLY A 98 -9.95 -29.09 2.90
C GLY A 98 -10.21 -27.95 1.90
N MET A 99 -9.65 -26.77 2.08
CA MET A 99 -9.68 -25.70 1.08
C MET A 99 -8.36 -25.66 0.29
N ASP A 100 -8.43 -26.14 -0.93
CA ASP A 100 -7.32 -26.21 -1.90
C ASP A 100 -6.81 -24.85 -2.42
N ASP A 101 -7.33 -23.70 -1.94
CA ASP A 101 -7.04 -22.37 -2.48
C ASP A 101 -6.25 -21.44 -1.52
N ALA A 102 -5.53 -21.98 -0.55
CA ALA A 102 -4.87 -21.18 0.50
C ALA A 102 -3.51 -20.50 0.17
N PRO A 103 -2.83 -20.63 -0.98
CA PRO A 103 -1.56 -19.94 -1.21
C PRO A 103 -1.72 -18.43 -1.51
N GLN A 104 -2.76 -18.01 -2.20
CA GLN A 104 -2.85 -16.66 -2.79
C GLN A 104 -2.78 -15.48 -1.79
N PRO A 105 -3.50 -15.44 -0.64
CA PRO A 105 -3.40 -14.30 0.27
C PRO A 105 -2.02 -14.19 0.92
N PHE A 106 -1.38 -15.30 1.25
CA PHE A 106 -0.04 -15.31 1.82
C PHE A 106 1.02 -14.88 0.81
N GLU A 107 0.93 -15.32 -0.43
CA GLU A 107 1.84 -14.91 -1.52
C GLU A 107 1.72 -13.40 -1.78
N ARG A 108 0.51 -12.85 -1.86
CA ARG A 108 0.28 -11.42 -2.03
C ARG A 108 0.78 -10.60 -0.85
N ALA A 109 0.56 -11.07 0.39
CA ALA A 109 1.08 -10.43 1.59
C ALA A 109 2.62 -10.46 1.62
N LEU A 110 3.24 -11.59 1.25
CA LEU A 110 4.68 -11.73 1.16
C LEU A 110 5.27 -10.79 0.10
N GLU A 111 4.61 -10.67 -1.05
CA GLU A 111 5.06 -9.75 -2.10
C GLU A 111 4.97 -8.29 -1.66
N SER A 112 3.90 -7.91 -0.95
CA SER A 112 3.79 -6.58 -0.33
C SER A 112 4.91 -6.31 0.67
N ALA A 113 5.23 -7.28 1.52
CA ALA A 113 6.34 -7.18 2.47
C ALA A 113 7.70 -7.05 1.76
N ARG A 114 7.94 -7.81 0.67
CA ARG A 114 9.17 -7.70 -0.14
C ARG A 114 9.33 -6.31 -0.74
N ARG A 115 8.25 -5.69 -1.23
CA ARG A 115 8.29 -4.31 -1.75
C ARG A 115 8.74 -3.33 -0.67
N SER A 116 8.18 -3.41 0.52
CA SER A 116 8.57 -2.56 1.65
C SER A 116 10.05 -2.75 2.02
N ILE A 117 10.54 -4.00 2.08
CA ILE A 117 11.95 -4.29 2.35
C ILE A 117 12.85 -3.66 1.29
N PHE A 118 12.47 -3.73 0.01
CA PHE A 118 13.24 -3.14 -1.08
C PHE A 118 13.39 -1.62 -0.93
N LEU A 119 12.34 -0.91 -0.51
CA LEU A 119 12.41 0.53 -0.23
C LEU A 119 13.42 0.86 0.86
N PHE A 120 13.51 0.06 1.92
CA PHE A 120 14.48 0.24 2.99
C PHE A 120 15.92 -0.09 2.59
N GLY A 121 16.12 -0.93 1.58
CA GLY A 121 17.44 -1.27 1.04
C GLY A 121 18.15 -0.09 0.37
N HIS A 122 17.44 0.96 0.00
CA HIS A 122 18.03 2.15 -0.61
C HIS A 122 18.87 2.97 0.38
N ARG A 123 20.08 3.36 -0.06
CA ARG A 123 21.12 3.93 0.83
C ARG A 123 20.83 5.35 1.29
N THR A 124 20.22 6.18 0.45
CA THR A 124 20.02 7.62 0.74
C THR A 124 18.54 7.99 0.80
N ALA A 125 18.25 9.09 1.51
CA ALA A 125 16.89 9.63 1.53
C ALA A 125 16.36 9.96 0.14
N THR A 126 17.21 10.47 -0.76
CA THR A 126 16.86 10.76 -2.14
C THR A 126 16.44 9.51 -2.89
N ASN A 127 17.21 8.41 -2.75
CA ASN A 127 16.88 7.13 -3.39
C ASN A 127 15.53 6.58 -2.86
N ARG A 128 15.33 6.58 -1.53
CA ARG A 128 14.09 6.09 -0.90
C ARG A 128 12.86 6.86 -1.38
N VAL A 129 12.94 8.20 -1.39
CA VAL A 129 11.82 9.03 -1.84
C VAL A 129 11.57 8.84 -3.33
N ALA A 130 12.60 8.72 -4.17
CA ALA A 130 12.44 8.46 -5.60
C ALA A 130 11.76 7.11 -5.87
N ALA A 131 12.24 6.03 -5.23
CA ALA A 131 11.67 4.70 -5.35
C ALA A 131 10.19 4.66 -4.88
N PHE A 132 9.89 5.30 -3.76
CA PHE A 132 8.52 5.42 -3.26
C PHE A 132 7.59 6.14 -4.25
N LEU A 133 8.03 7.26 -4.84
CA LEU A 133 7.21 7.99 -5.82
C LEU A 133 6.96 7.17 -7.08
N ILE A 134 7.94 6.39 -7.53
CA ILE A 134 7.79 5.47 -8.67
C ILE A 134 6.77 4.38 -8.32
N GLU A 135 6.87 3.76 -7.14
CA GLU A 135 5.92 2.74 -6.68
C GLU A 135 4.49 3.30 -6.65
N VAL A 136 4.29 4.46 -6.03
CA VAL A 136 2.97 5.10 -5.98
C VAL A 136 2.44 5.40 -7.38
N ALA A 137 3.29 5.87 -8.30
CA ALA A 137 2.90 6.14 -9.68
C ALA A 137 2.48 4.89 -10.44
N GLN A 138 3.19 3.78 -10.25
CA GLN A 138 2.87 2.49 -10.88
C GLN A 138 1.55 1.90 -10.37
N ARG A 139 1.16 2.25 -9.15
CA ARG A 139 -0.05 1.74 -8.50
C ARG A 139 -1.25 2.69 -8.61
N SER A 140 -1.02 3.92 -9.06
CA SER A 140 -2.08 4.88 -9.33
C SER A 140 -2.69 4.56 -10.69
N GLU A 141 -4.00 4.32 -10.74
CA GLU A 141 -4.74 4.13 -11.99
C GLU A 141 -4.82 5.40 -12.85
N LEU A 142 -4.29 6.51 -12.36
CA LEU A 142 -4.36 7.82 -13.00
C LEU A 142 -3.19 8.02 -13.98
N ALA A 143 -3.47 7.92 -15.26
CA ALA A 143 -2.51 8.07 -16.36
C ALA A 143 -1.79 9.43 -16.42
N VAL A 144 -2.26 10.48 -15.76
CA VAL A 144 -1.80 11.88 -15.96
C VAL A 144 -1.26 12.53 -14.68
N GLY A 145 -1.34 11.89 -13.53
CA GLY A 145 -0.84 12.48 -12.29
C GLY A 145 -0.82 11.49 -11.15
N VAL A 146 0.05 11.70 -10.19
CA VAL A 146 0.11 10.89 -8.97
C VAL A 146 -0.58 11.66 -7.87
N GLN A 147 -1.68 11.12 -7.38
CA GLN A 147 -2.27 11.60 -6.14
C GLN A 147 -1.57 10.95 -4.96
N LEU A 148 -1.09 11.75 -4.03
CA LEU A 148 -0.56 11.30 -2.75
C LEU A 148 -1.65 11.44 -1.69
N PRO A 149 -2.51 10.44 -1.48
CA PRO A 149 -3.59 10.54 -0.50
C PRO A 149 -3.06 10.55 0.94
N MET A 150 -1.84 10.01 1.15
CA MET A 150 -1.13 10.05 2.41
C MET A 150 -0.45 11.41 2.64
N THR A 151 -0.21 11.74 3.89
CA THR A 151 0.52 12.96 4.28
C THR A 151 2.04 12.82 4.07
N ARG A 152 2.75 13.95 4.01
CA ARG A 152 4.23 13.94 4.01
C ARG A 152 4.81 13.33 5.28
N SER A 153 4.08 13.43 6.40
CA SER A 153 4.45 12.76 7.65
C SER A 153 4.35 11.26 7.51
N ASP A 154 3.26 10.75 6.92
CA ASP A 154 3.11 9.31 6.69
C ASP A 154 4.22 8.77 5.78
N ILE A 155 4.60 9.52 4.74
CA ILE A 155 5.73 9.16 3.87
C ILE A 155 7.04 9.13 4.68
N ALA A 156 7.24 10.09 5.56
CA ALA A 156 8.43 10.17 6.39
C ALA A 156 8.50 8.99 7.37
N ASP A 157 7.40 8.70 8.07
CA ASP A 157 7.30 7.57 8.99
C ASP A 157 7.52 6.24 8.25
N HIS A 158 6.93 6.08 7.05
CA HIS A 158 7.09 4.88 6.23
C HIS A 158 8.53 4.67 5.75
N LEU A 159 9.21 5.74 5.31
CA LEU A 159 10.57 5.66 4.78
C LEU A 159 11.66 5.76 5.85
N ASN A 160 11.28 5.86 7.13
CA ASN A 160 12.18 6.11 8.25
C ASN A 160 13.06 7.35 7.99
N LEU A 161 12.40 8.46 7.67
CA LEU A 161 12.98 9.77 7.40
C LEU A 161 12.28 10.84 8.24
N THR A 162 12.87 12.03 8.34
CA THR A 162 12.16 13.17 8.93
C THR A 162 11.23 13.83 7.89
N LEU A 163 10.10 14.40 8.36
CA LEU A 163 9.20 15.20 7.53
C LEU A 163 9.96 16.29 6.74
N HIS A 164 10.95 16.93 7.37
CA HIS A 164 11.79 17.96 6.74
C HIS A 164 12.59 17.36 5.58
N THR A 165 13.19 16.19 5.76
CA THR A 165 13.95 15.49 4.73
C THR A 165 13.09 15.15 3.53
N VAL A 166 11.91 14.54 3.76
CA VAL A 166 10.96 14.22 2.68
C VAL A 166 10.52 15.47 1.92
N SER A 167 10.12 16.52 2.66
CA SER A 167 9.64 17.76 2.07
C SER A 167 10.73 18.49 1.27
N ARG A 168 11.98 18.45 1.71
CA ARG A 168 13.13 19.01 1.00
C ARG A 168 13.43 18.22 -0.26
N THR A 169 13.51 16.90 -0.16
CA THR A 169 13.81 16.01 -1.30
C THR A 169 12.77 16.16 -2.41
N ILE A 170 11.49 16.20 -2.09
CA ILE A 170 10.43 16.39 -3.07
C ILE A 170 10.53 17.76 -3.74
N ARG A 171 10.84 18.83 -3.00
CA ARG A 171 11.09 20.17 -3.59
C ARG A 171 12.33 20.17 -4.50
N ASP A 172 13.37 19.45 -4.14
CA ASP A 172 14.58 19.34 -4.96
C ASP A 172 14.30 18.57 -6.27
N PHE A 173 13.44 17.54 -6.23
CA PHE A 173 12.98 16.88 -7.46
C PHE A 173 12.20 17.83 -8.38
N ALA A 174 11.33 18.66 -7.81
CA ALA A 174 10.60 19.67 -8.59
C ALA A 174 11.56 20.71 -9.20
N LYS A 175 12.54 21.21 -8.45
CA LYS A 175 13.55 22.14 -8.97
C LYS A 175 14.40 21.54 -10.10
N LYS A 176 14.63 20.23 -10.07
CA LYS A 176 15.36 19.50 -11.11
C LYS A 176 14.48 19.13 -12.33
N GLY A 177 13.20 19.48 -12.33
CA GLY A 177 12.26 19.16 -13.40
C GLY A 177 11.89 17.68 -13.48
N LEU A 178 12.14 16.88 -12.43
CA LEU A 178 11.77 15.47 -12.39
C LEU A 178 10.27 15.27 -12.12
N ILE A 179 9.70 16.18 -11.33
CA ILE A 179 8.29 16.19 -10.97
C ILE A 179 7.74 17.62 -11.01
N GLU A 180 6.44 17.74 -11.17
CA GLU A 180 5.68 18.97 -11.00
C GLU A 180 4.76 18.83 -9.80
N LEU A 181 4.68 19.88 -8.96
CA LEU A 181 3.83 19.89 -7.77
C LEU A 181 2.56 20.71 -8.05
N ASN A 182 1.40 20.06 -7.97
CA ASN A 182 0.10 20.69 -8.11
C ASN A 182 -0.62 20.71 -6.75
N GLY A 183 -0.14 21.57 -5.83
CA GLY A 183 -0.61 21.62 -4.46
C GLY A 183 0.15 20.67 -3.51
N ARG A 184 -0.51 20.29 -2.39
CA ARG A 184 0.15 19.50 -1.33
C ARG A 184 0.13 17.99 -1.58
N GLN A 185 -0.87 17.49 -2.29
CA GLN A 185 -1.15 16.06 -2.43
C GLN A 185 -1.15 15.57 -3.89
N HIS A 186 -0.96 16.46 -4.86
CA HIS A 186 -0.89 16.10 -6.26
C HIS A 186 0.50 16.41 -6.81
N LEU A 187 1.06 15.46 -7.49
CA LEU A 187 2.29 15.65 -8.26
C LEU A 187 2.17 14.96 -9.61
N ARG A 188 2.92 15.43 -10.57
CA ARG A 188 3.08 14.80 -11.88
C ARG A 188 4.55 14.44 -12.07
N ILE A 189 4.83 13.21 -12.46
CA ILE A 189 6.18 12.80 -12.82
C ILE A 189 6.43 13.30 -14.24
N LEU A 190 7.46 14.14 -14.40
CA LEU A 190 7.87 14.71 -15.68
C LEU A 190 8.98 13.88 -16.34
N ASP A 191 9.90 13.36 -15.54
CA ASP A 191 11.01 12.52 -15.99
C ASP A 191 11.06 11.21 -15.18
N PRO A 192 10.33 10.17 -15.63
CA PRO A 192 10.35 8.87 -14.97
C PRO A 192 11.73 8.20 -15.00
N THR A 193 12.48 8.39 -16.08
CA THR A 193 13.83 7.80 -16.24
C THR A 193 14.83 8.43 -15.28
N GLY A 194 14.83 9.76 -15.18
CA GLY A 194 15.65 10.47 -14.21
C GLY A 194 15.32 10.08 -12.76
N LEU A 195 14.03 9.87 -12.47
CA LEU A 195 13.58 9.45 -11.15
C LEU A 195 14.03 8.00 -10.82
N ARG A 196 13.95 7.06 -11.80
CA ARG A 196 14.47 5.69 -11.66
C ARG A 196 15.97 5.67 -11.42
N ARG A 197 16.72 6.49 -12.17
CA ARG A 197 18.16 6.63 -11.94
C ARG A 197 18.48 7.10 -10.53
N LEU A 198 17.70 8.02 -9.98
CA LEU A 198 17.83 8.44 -8.59
C LEU A 198 17.40 7.37 -7.59
N ALA A 199 16.46 6.51 -7.93
CA ALA A 199 16.09 5.36 -7.12
C ALA A 199 17.21 4.31 -7.04
N GLY A 200 18.17 4.33 -7.97
CA GLY A 200 19.23 3.35 -8.05
C GLY A 200 18.85 2.11 -8.85
N ASP A 201 17.74 2.15 -9.59
CA ASP A 201 17.37 1.15 -10.58
C ASP A 201 18.27 1.33 -11.82
N ALA A 202 19.50 0.85 -11.72
CA ALA A 202 20.42 0.76 -12.84
C ALA A 202 20.06 -0.48 -13.69
N THR A 203 18.87 -0.52 -14.26
CA THR A 203 18.56 -1.37 -15.40
C THR A 203 18.49 -0.50 -16.63
N ASP A 204 19.67 -0.06 -17.05
CA ASP A 204 19.91 0.22 -18.46
C ASP A 204 20.04 -1.15 -19.15
N ASP A 205 19.37 -1.29 -20.29
CA ASP A 205 19.27 -2.44 -21.19
C ASP A 205 18.22 -3.52 -20.90
N GLY A 206 17.07 -3.37 -21.54
CA GLY A 206 16.19 -4.47 -21.96
C GLY A 206 14.87 -4.66 -21.21
N GLY A 207 14.59 -3.89 -20.17
CA GLY A 207 13.33 -3.99 -19.42
C GLY A 207 12.17 -3.10 -19.91
N GLU A 208 12.39 -2.28 -20.94
CA GLU A 208 11.37 -1.32 -21.42
C GLU A 208 10.08 -1.96 -21.95
N ALA A 209 10.14 -3.20 -22.42
CA ALA A 209 9.01 -3.85 -23.05
C ALA A 209 7.92 -4.34 -22.08
N ARG A 210 8.21 -4.52 -20.79
CA ARG A 210 7.22 -5.05 -19.83
C ARG A 210 6.51 -3.97 -19.03
N LEU A 211 7.07 -2.78 -18.86
CA LEU A 211 6.48 -1.69 -18.09
C LEU A 211 5.72 -0.68 -18.98
N LEU A 212 6.07 -0.57 -20.27
CA LEU A 212 5.36 0.27 -21.24
C LEU A 212 4.11 -0.40 -21.84
N GLY A 213 3.95 -1.73 -21.68
CA GLY A 213 2.81 -2.47 -22.21
C GLY A 213 1.44 -2.05 -21.63
N HIS A 214 1.41 -1.42 -20.47
CA HIS A 214 0.18 -0.85 -19.90
C HIS A 214 -0.10 0.60 -20.33
N TRP A 215 0.88 1.31 -20.91
CA TRP A 215 0.73 2.72 -21.29
C TRP A 215 0.29 2.92 -22.74
N THR A 216 0.44 1.91 -23.62
CA THR A 216 0.16 2.04 -25.05
C THR A 216 -1.20 1.52 -25.51
N SER A 217 -1.99 0.87 -24.64
CA SER A 217 -3.30 0.35 -25.05
C SER A 217 -4.49 1.30 -24.85
N ALA A 218 -4.26 2.54 -24.36
CA ALA A 218 -5.33 3.53 -24.16
C ALA A 218 -5.47 4.56 -25.30
N SER A 219 -4.74 4.40 -26.42
CA SER A 219 -4.79 5.35 -27.56
C SER A 219 -5.40 4.74 -28.82
N GLY A 220 -6.40 3.89 -28.68
CA GLY A 220 -7.21 3.39 -29.78
C GLY A 220 -8.45 4.25 -30.00
N VAL A 221 -8.30 5.48 -30.52
CA VAL A 221 -9.43 6.21 -31.09
C VAL A 221 -9.55 5.77 -32.54
N THR A 222 -10.63 5.04 -32.81
CA THR A 222 -11.07 4.66 -34.16
C THR A 222 -11.68 5.87 -34.86
N GLN A 223 -11.26 6.10 -36.08
CA GLN A 223 -11.98 6.93 -37.06
C GLN A 223 -13.35 6.34 -37.40
#